data_7bb465f50bcb7d5335f6d148fea986da
#
_entry.id   7bb465f50bcb7d5335f6d148fea986da
#
_cell.length_a   1.000
_cell.length_b   1.000
_cell.length_c   1.000
_cell.angle_alpha   90.00
_cell.angle_beta   90.00
_cell.angle_gamma   90.00
#
_symmetry.space_group_name_H-M   'P 1'
#
loop_
_entity.id
_entity.type
_entity.pdbx_description
1 polymer ?
#
loop_
_entity_poly.entity_id
_entity_poly.type
_entity_poly.pdbx_seq_one_letter_code
_entity_poly.pdbx_strand_id
1 'polypeptide(L)'
;MRMAGLTDDEFFWKPVPDAFCLRREGEALFYEWPPGSQGEAIPPVTTIAWRLSHIAAGCFMNRWHEYFGEGQLDWTAEPFPSTAAGALEYLEEWKRRWVQGLRAAGEDRLWEPLGPSPDVPLMQLGPDDAFINMVLHVHREVMHHGAEICLLRDLYRAQVG
;
A
#
# COMPACT_ATOMS: atom_id res chain seq x y z
N MET A 1 -7.31 1.20 12.10
CA MET A 1 -7.00 2.48 11.42
C MET A 1 -8.25 3.36 11.42
N ARG A 2 -8.13 4.63 11.81
CA ARG A 2 -9.28 5.57 11.92
C ARG A 2 -9.53 6.23 10.55
N MET A 3 -10.33 5.62 9.68
CA MET A 3 -10.58 6.09 8.30
C MET A 3 -11.96 6.71 8.09
N ALA A 4 -12.89 6.54 9.05
CA ALA A 4 -14.22 7.13 8.95
C ALA A 4 -14.17 8.66 8.78
N GLY A 5 -14.94 9.19 7.81
CA GLY A 5 -15.00 10.62 7.53
C GLY A 5 -13.74 11.20 6.84
N LEU A 6 -12.91 10.38 6.20
CA LEU A 6 -11.83 10.89 5.34
C LEU A 6 -12.46 11.62 4.15
N THR A 7 -12.08 12.90 3.95
CA THR A 7 -12.52 13.72 2.81
C THR A 7 -11.47 13.75 1.71
N ASP A 8 -11.86 14.17 0.49
CA ASP A 8 -10.91 14.32 -0.61
C ASP A 8 -9.88 15.40 -0.33
N ASP A 9 -10.26 16.50 0.34
CA ASP A 9 -9.32 17.55 0.75
C ASP A 9 -8.26 17.00 1.71
N GLU A 10 -8.66 16.21 2.70
CA GLU A 10 -7.74 15.55 3.64
C GLU A 10 -6.88 14.49 2.92
N PHE A 11 -7.46 13.74 1.99
CA PHE A 11 -6.81 12.67 1.23
C PHE A 11 -5.63 13.18 0.39
N PHE A 12 -5.79 14.35 -0.25
CA PHE A 12 -4.75 14.99 -1.06
C PHE A 12 -3.94 16.06 -0.32
N TRP A 13 -4.25 16.31 0.95
CA TRP A 13 -3.56 17.34 1.71
C TRP A 13 -2.05 17.10 1.78
N LYS A 14 -1.30 18.16 1.54
CA LYS A 14 0.16 18.19 1.63
C LYS A 14 0.58 18.81 2.96
N PRO A 15 1.11 18.03 3.92
CA PRO A 15 1.54 18.56 5.22
C PRO A 15 2.74 19.50 5.10
N VAL A 16 3.49 19.41 4.00
CA VAL A 16 4.59 20.30 3.62
C VAL A 16 4.50 20.59 2.12
N PRO A 17 5.04 21.73 1.62
CA PRO A 17 4.89 22.14 0.21
C PRO A 17 5.32 21.07 -0.80
N ASP A 18 6.42 20.36 -0.51
CA ASP A 18 7.02 19.37 -1.41
C ASP A 18 6.55 17.93 -1.11
N ALA A 19 5.46 17.75 -0.35
CA ALA A 19 4.91 16.43 -0.08
C ALA A 19 4.56 15.71 -1.39
N PHE A 20 5.05 14.48 -1.51
CA PHE A 20 4.86 13.65 -2.68
C PHE A 20 3.46 13.02 -2.69
N CYS A 21 2.87 12.95 -3.88
CA CYS A 21 1.53 12.41 -4.08
C CYS A 21 1.55 11.44 -5.26
N LEU A 22 0.41 10.82 -5.54
CA LEU A 22 0.20 10.02 -6.73
C LEU A 22 0.33 10.88 -8.00
N ARG A 23 0.84 10.28 -9.07
CA ARG A 23 0.88 10.91 -10.39
C ARG A 23 -0.52 10.94 -10.98
N ARG A 24 -0.91 12.10 -11.52
CA ARG A 24 -2.22 12.28 -12.15
C ARG A 24 -2.09 12.31 -13.68
N GLU A 25 -2.91 11.50 -14.35
CA GLU A 25 -3.08 11.54 -15.80
C GLU A 25 -4.58 11.64 -16.11
N GLY A 26 -5.04 12.84 -16.49
CA GLY A 26 -6.46 13.12 -16.62
C GLY A 26 -7.19 12.93 -15.29
N GLU A 27 -8.16 12.02 -15.26
CA GLU A 27 -8.90 11.66 -14.04
C GLU A 27 -8.30 10.47 -13.28
N ALA A 28 -7.33 9.78 -13.85
CA ALA A 28 -6.69 8.63 -13.23
C ALA A 28 -5.50 9.04 -12.35
N LEU A 29 -5.29 8.27 -11.28
CA LEU A 29 -4.13 8.36 -10.40
C LEU A 29 -3.29 7.10 -10.55
N PHE A 30 -1.96 7.28 -10.56
CA PHE A 30 -1.01 6.19 -10.63
C PHE A 30 0.02 6.30 -9.52
N TYR A 31 0.42 5.15 -8.99
CA TYR A 31 1.48 5.09 -8.00
C TYR A 31 2.84 5.35 -8.64
N GLU A 32 3.67 6.11 -7.95
CA GLU A 32 5.09 6.27 -8.25
C GLU A 32 5.91 6.20 -6.97
N TRP A 33 7.12 5.70 -7.08
CA TRP A 33 8.05 5.75 -5.97
C TRP A 33 8.57 7.17 -5.78
N PRO A 34 8.58 7.70 -4.53
CA PRO A 34 9.16 9.02 -4.27
C PRO A 34 10.66 9.02 -4.59
N PRO A 35 11.22 10.15 -5.04
CA PRO A 35 12.66 10.30 -5.17
C PRO A 35 13.38 9.93 -3.88
N GLY A 36 14.48 9.18 -3.98
CA GLY A 36 15.26 8.74 -2.82
C GLY A 36 14.73 7.51 -2.07
N SER A 37 13.58 6.96 -2.43
CA SER A 37 13.02 5.77 -1.77
C SER A 37 13.88 4.50 -1.96
N GLN A 38 14.81 4.51 -2.92
CA GLN A 38 15.78 3.43 -3.15
C GLN A 38 17.07 3.58 -2.32
N GLY A 39 17.10 4.50 -1.34
CA GLY A 39 18.24 4.69 -0.44
C GLY A 39 19.25 5.74 -0.88
N GLU A 40 19.02 6.46 -1.98
CA GLU A 40 19.92 7.47 -2.53
C GLU A 40 19.83 8.82 -1.81
N ALA A 41 18.70 9.10 -1.16
CA ALA A 41 18.42 10.31 -0.42
C ALA A 41 17.31 10.07 0.62
N ILE A 42 17.02 11.07 1.46
CA ILE A 42 15.86 11.04 2.34
C ILE A 42 14.61 11.28 1.47
N PRO A 43 13.67 10.31 1.41
CA PRO A 43 12.47 10.49 0.61
C PRO A 43 11.59 11.61 1.19
N PRO A 44 10.83 12.33 0.35
CA PRO A 44 9.91 13.35 0.81
C PRO A 44 8.78 12.76 1.65
N VAL A 45 8.17 13.60 2.49
CA VAL A 45 6.90 13.26 3.14
C VAL A 45 5.83 12.99 2.08
N THR A 46 4.99 11.98 2.27
CA THR A 46 3.94 11.60 1.33
C THR A 46 2.54 11.95 1.85
N THR A 47 1.58 12.08 0.94
CA THR A 47 0.16 12.33 1.26
C THR A 47 -0.54 11.06 1.75
N ILE A 48 -1.76 11.21 2.30
CA ILE A 48 -2.63 10.07 2.63
C ILE A 48 -2.96 9.27 1.36
N ALA A 49 -3.20 9.94 0.24
CA ALA A 49 -3.46 9.29 -1.05
C ALA A 49 -2.34 8.32 -1.44
N TRP A 50 -1.09 8.77 -1.34
CA TRP A 50 0.06 7.93 -1.64
C TRP A 50 0.16 6.71 -0.70
N ARG A 51 0.05 6.94 0.62
CA ARG A 51 0.16 5.87 1.61
C ARG A 51 -0.95 4.83 1.50
N LEU A 52 -2.18 5.29 1.22
CA LEU A 52 -3.33 4.41 1.05
C LEU A 52 -3.19 3.57 -0.23
N SER A 53 -2.69 4.17 -1.32
CA SER A 53 -2.37 3.45 -2.56
C SER A 53 -1.29 2.39 -2.32
N HIS A 54 -0.22 2.71 -1.59
CA HIS A 54 0.83 1.76 -1.26
C HIS A 54 0.28 0.55 -0.49
N ILE A 55 -0.56 0.76 0.52
CA ILE A 55 -1.18 -0.32 1.28
C ILE A 55 -2.14 -1.13 0.40
N ALA A 56 -3.04 -0.46 -0.33
CA ALA A 56 -4.13 -1.13 -1.02
C ALA A 56 -3.66 -1.84 -2.30
N ALA A 57 -2.89 -1.14 -3.14
CA ALA A 57 -2.39 -1.68 -4.40
C ALA A 57 -1.07 -2.44 -4.21
N GLY A 58 -0.07 -1.84 -3.58
CA GLY A 58 1.25 -2.45 -3.41
C GLY A 58 1.27 -3.64 -2.46
N CYS A 59 0.59 -3.53 -1.30
CA CYS A 59 0.64 -4.59 -0.31
C CYS A 59 -0.48 -5.63 -0.49
N PHE A 60 -1.74 -5.22 -0.70
CA PHE A 60 -2.81 -6.21 -0.81
C PHE A 60 -3.02 -6.71 -2.23
N MET A 61 -3.26 -5.81 -3.19
CA MET A 61 -3.57 -6.20 -4.58
C MET A 61 -2.41 -6.94 -5.24
N ASN A 62 -1.22 -6.33 -5.23
CA ASN A 62 -0.03 -6.92 -5.87
C ASN A 62 0.28 -8.30 -5.28
N ARG A 63 0.28 -8.42 -3.93
CA ARG A 63 0.58 -9.69 -3.27
C ARG A 63 -0.53 -10.72 -3.46
N TRP A 64 -1.79 -10.30 -3.57
CA TRP A 64 -2.87 -11.21 -3.92
C TRP A 64 -2.69 -11.79 -5.32
N HIS A 65 -2.37 -10.96 -6.32
CA HIS A 65 -2.11 -11.42 -7.69
C HIS A 65 -0.91 -12.37 -7.73
N GLU A 66 0.15 -12.04 -7.03
CA GLU A 66 1.40 -12.81 -7.00
C GLU A 66 1.21 -14.22 -6.40
N TYR A 67 0.49 -14.33 -5.28
CA TYR A 67 0.42 -15.58 -4.50
C TYR A 67 -0.90 -16.35 -4.63
N PHE A 68 -1.97 -15.70 -5.06
CA PHE A 68 -3.31 -16.31 -5.13
C PHE A 68 -4.03 -16.06 -6.46
N GLY A 69 -3.50 -15.19 -7.31
CA GLY A 69 -4.07 -14.81 -8.59
C GLY A 69 -3.34 -15.44 -9.79
N GLU A 70 -3.30 -14.71 -10.89
CA GLU A 70 -2.73 -15.17 -12.17
C GLU A 70 -1.23 -14.90 -12.30
N GLY A 71 -0.55 -14.47 -11.25
CA GLY A 71 0.86 -14.14 -11.22
C GLY A 71 1.17 -12.65 -11.09
N GLN A 72 2.35 -12.25 -11.53
CA GLN A 72 2.84 -10.88 -11.33
C GLN A 72 2.04 -9.85 -12.10
N LEU A 73 1.78 -8.73 -11.44
CA LEU A 73 1.12 -7.56 -11.99
C LEU A 73 2.05 -6.34 -11.89
N ASP A 74 2.14 -5.53 -12.93
CA ASP A 74 2.70 -4.18 -12.78
C ASP A 74 1.67 -3.27 -12.11
N TRP A 75 1.58 -3.38 -10.80
CA TRP A 75 0.60 -2.66 -10.00
C TRP A 75 0.77 -1.13 -10.04
N THR A 76 1.95 -0.64 -10.45
CA THR A 76 2.22 0.80 -10.60
C THR A 76 1.59 1.36 -11.88
N ALA A 77 1.32 0.50 -12.86
CA ALA A 77 0.59 0.85 -14.08
C ALA A 77 -0.93 0.76 -13.91
N GLU A 78 -1.43 0.19 -12.79
CA GLU A 78 -2.85 0.10 -12.53
C GLU A 78 -3.41 1.43 -11.98
N PRO A 79 -4.56 1.91 -12.49
CA PRO A 79 -5.15 3.13 -12.00
C PRO A 79 -5.69 2.96 -10.57
N PHE A 80 -5.39 3.93 -9.72
CA PHE A 80 -5.89 4.01 -8.36
C PHE A 80 -7.08 4.98 -8.27
N PRO A 81 -8.08 4.71 -7.41
CA PRO A 81 -9.25 5.59 -7.26
C PRO A 81 -8.87 7.03 -6.91
N SER A 82 -9.53 7.99 -7.56
CA SER A 82 -9.23 9.42 -7.46
C SER A 82 -10.01 10.15 -6.36
N THR A 83 -10.73 9.42 -5.50
CA THR A 83 -11.46 9.96 -4.34
C THR A 83 -11.13 9.17 -3.08
N ALA A 84 -11.26 9.82 -1.92
CA ALA A 84 -11.08 9.18 -0.62
C ALA A 84 -12.05 7.99 -0.43
N ALA A 85 -13.32 8.17 -0.81
CA ALA A 85 -14.33 7.12 -0.72
C ALA A 85 -13.96 5.90 -1.59
N GLY A 86 -13.65 6.12 -2.87
CA GLY A 86 -13.24 5.04 -3.77
C GLY A 86 -11.96 4.34 -3.32
N ALA A 87 -10.99 5.08 -2.77
CA ALA A 87 -9.76 4.51 -2.23
C ALA A 87 -10.01 3.62 -1.00
N LEU A 88 -10.98 3.97 -0.16
CA LEU A 88 -11.37 3.14 0.98
C LEU A 88 -12.11 1.86 0.55
N GLU A 89 -13.00 1.95 -0.44
CA GLU A 89 -13.68 0.78 -1.02
C GLU A 89 -12.66 -0.17 -1.66
N TYR A 90 -11.70 0.38 -2.40
CA TYR A 90 -10.62 -0.37 -3.03
C TYR A 90 -9.74 -1.08 -2.00
N LEU A 91 -9.37 -0.39 -0.90
CA LEU A 91 -8.62 -0.99 0.21
C LEU A 91 -9.39 -2.16 0.83
N GLU A 92 -10.68 -1.98 1.15
CA GLU A 92 -11.49 -3.03 1.79
C GLU A 92 -11.64 -4.25 0.87
N GLU A 93 -11.82 -4.05 -0.43
CA GLU A 93 -11.93 -5.14 -1.39
C GLU A 93 -10.63 -5.95 -1.48
N TRP A 94 -9.47 -5.31 -1.64
CA TRP A 94 -8.20 -6.04 -1.76
C TRP A 94 -7.75 -6.66 -0.45
N LYS A 95 -8.00 -6.01 0.69
CA LYS A 95 -7.83 -6.62 2.01
C LYS A 95 -8.69 -7.88 2.16
N ARG A 96 -9.94 -7.82 1.75
CA ARG A 96 -10.86 -8.97 1.80
C ARG A 96 -10.34 -10.13 0.94
N ARG A 97 -9.91 -9.85 -0.29
CA ARG A 97 -9.33 -10.86 -1.19
C ARG A 97 -8.07 -11.48 -0.61
N TRP A 98 -7.17 -10.66 -0.08
CA TRP A 98 -5.95 -11.14 0.59
C TRP A 98 -6.26 -12.09 1.74
N VAL A 99 -7.14 -11.69 2.66
CA VAL A 99 -7.55 -12.55 3.79
C VAL A 99 -8.23 -13.84 3.33
N GLN A 100 -9.05 -13.79 2.28
CA GLN A 100 -9.67 -14.98 1.71
C GLN A 100 -8.64 -15.91 1.07
N GLY A 101 -7.65 -15.36 0.35
CA GLY A 101 -6.54 -16.14 -0.22
C GLY A 101 -5.75 -16.87 0.86
N LEU A 102 -5.38 -16.18 1.95
CA LEU A 102 -4.68 -16.78 3.09
C LEU A 102 -5.50 -17.93 3.73
N ARG A 103 -6.79 -17.72 3.94
CA ARG A 103 -7.67 -18.74 4.53
C ARG A 103 -7.82 -19.96 3.62
N ALA A 104 -7.92 -19.74 2.31
CA ALA A 104 -8.03 -20.82 1.33
C ALA A 104 -6.73 -21.64 1.20
N ALA A 105 -5.58 -20.97 1.30
CA ALA A 105 -4.27 -21.61 1.24
C ALA A 105 -3.99 -22.53 2.44
N GLY A 106 -4.54 -22.22 3.61
CA GLY A 106 -4.38 -23.01 4.83
C GLY A 106 -3.06 -22.77 5.57
N GLU A 107 -2.92 -23.42 6.73
CA GLU A 107 -1.78 -23.21 7.61
C GLU A 107 -0.47 -23.78 7.03
N ASP A 108 -0.52 -24.91 6.35
CA ASP A 108 0.68 -25.54 5.79
C ASP A 108 1.40 -24.62 4.81
N ARG A 109 0.64 -23.85 3.99
CA ARG A 109 1.21 -22.88 3.04
C ARG A 109 2.09 -21.82 3.71
N LEU A 110 1.83 -21.48 4.96
CA LEU A 110 2.62 -20.47 5.69
C LEU A 110 4.08 -20.86 5.86
N TRP A 111 4.37 -22.16 5.88
CA TRP A 111 5.70 -22.70 6.11
C TRP A 111 6.41 -23.15 4.84
N GLU A 112 5.72 -23.12 3.70
CA GLU A 112 6.33 -23.39 2.41
C GLU A 112 7.18 -22.22 1.93
N PRO A 113 8.18 -22.46 1.05
CA PRO A 113 8.98 -21.40 0.45
C PRO A 113 8.13 -20.34 -0.26
N LEU A 114 8.56 -19.08 -0.19
CA LEU A 114 7.96 -17.97 -0.93
C LEU A 114 7.91 -18.25 -2.44
N GLY A 115 9.00 -18.76 -2.98
CA GLY A 115 9.22 -18.85 -4.41
C GLY A 115 9.84 -17.57 -4.98
N PRO A 116 10.15 -17.56 -6.28
CA PRO A 116 10.77 -16.43 -6.96
C PRO A 116 9.78 -15.25 -7.08
N SER A 117 10.22 -14.06 -6.65
CA SER A 117 9.49 -12.79 -6.80
C SER A 117 10.49 -11.66 -7.05
N PRO A 118 10.22 -10.73 -7.96
CA PRO A 118 11.13 -9.61 -8.24
C PRO A 118 11.25 -8.64 -7.06
N ASP A 119 10.23 -8.56 -6.21
CA ASP A 119 10.19 -7.62 -5.08
C ASP A 119 10.80 -8.19 -3.80
N VAL A 120 11.01 -9.50 -3.74
CA VAL A 120 11.54 -10.19 -2.54
C VAL A 120 12.89 -9.62 -2.09
N PRO A 121 13.87 -9.31 -2.98
CA PRO A 121 15.12 -8.68 -2.56
C PRO A 121 14.94 -7.30 -1.92
N LEU A 122 13.97 -6.50 -2.38
CA LEU A 122 13.67 -5.18 -1.82
C LEU A 122 13.14 -5.29 -0.39
N MET A 123 12.48 -6.39 -0.06
CA MET A 123 11.95 -6.68 1.27
C MET A 123 12.95 -7.39 2.18
N GLN A 124 14.18 -7.64 1.71
CA GLN A 124 15.19 -8.42 2.41
C GLN A 124 14.75 -9.87 2.70
N LEU A 125 13.95 -10.42 1.82
CA LEU A 125 13.53 -11.83 1.83
C LEU A 125 14.20 -12.57 0.68
N GLY A 126 14.28 -13.89 0.78
CA GLY A 126 14.75 -14.78 -0.27
C GLY A 126 13.66 -15.75 -0.74
N PRO A 127 13.81 -16.38 -1.91
CA PRO A 127 12.81 -17.31 -2.44
C PRO A 127 12.61 -18.55 -1.54
N ASP A 128 13.59 -18.89 -0.72
CA ASP A 128 13.54 -20.01 0.22
C ASP A 128 12.97 -19.65 1.59
N ASP A 129 12.74 -18.34 1.84
CA ASP A 129 12.09 -17.91 3.08
C ASP A 129 10.63 -18.40 3.13
N ALA A 130 10.15 -18.72 4.32
CA ALA A 130 8.79 -19.19 4.50
C ALA A 130 7.76 -18.09 4.15
N PHE A 131 6.65 -18.45 3.52
CA PHE A 131 5.58 -17.53 3.10
C PHE A 131 5.02 -16.69 4.25
N ILE A 132 5.08 -17.17 5.48
CA ILE A 132 4.70 -16.38 6.67
C ILE A 132 5.45 -15.04 6.75
N ASN A 133 6.69 -14.97 6.27
CA ASN A 133 7.46 -13.73 6.27
C ASN A 133 6.84 -12.66 5.34
N MET A 134 6.26 -13.08 4.20
CA MET A 134 5.49 -12.17 3.34
C MET A 134 4.20 -11.70 4.03
N VAL A 135 3.49 -12.59 4.72
CA VAL A 135 2.30 -12.23 5.49
C VAL A 135 2.64 -11.20 6.56
N LEU A 136 3.74 -11.42 7.29
CA LEU A 136 4.23 -10.47 8.30
C LEU A 136 4.69 -9.15 7.69
N HIS A 137 5.31 -9.18 6.50
CA HIS A 137 5.67 -7.97 5.76
C HIS A 137 4.42 -7.14 5.43
N VAL A 138 3.39 -7.74 4.84
CA VAL A 138 2.12 -7.04 4.53
C VAL A 138 1.52 -6.41 5.80
N HIS A 139 1.49 -7.15 6.93
CA HIS A 139 0.99 -6.61 8.19
C HIS A 139 1.84 -5.44 8.72
N ARG A 140 3.17 -5.54 8.62
CA ARG A 140 4.09 -4.46 9.01
C ARG A 140 3.84 -3.19 8.22
N GLU A 141 3.69 -3.30 6.90
CA GLU A 141 3.40 -2.16 6.02
C GLU A 141 2.05 -1.50 6.37
N VAL A 142 1.03 -2.32 6.62
CA VAL A 142 -0.29 -1.81 7.05
C VAL A 142 -0.23 -1.09 8.39
N MET A 143 0.53 -1.61 9.35
CA MET A 143 0.71 -0.95 10.66
C MET A 143 1.52 0.33 10.53
N HIS A 144 2.63 0.30 9.79
CA HIS A 144 3.52 1.44 9.58
C HIS A 144 2.77 2.60 8.90
N HIS A 145 2.31 2.39 7.67
CA HIS A 145 1.63 3.44 6.92
C HIS A 145 0.25 3.78 7.48
N GLY A 146 -0.41 2.84 8.14
CA GLY A 146 -1.65 3.09 8.86
C GLY A 146 -1.47 4.06 10.04
N ALA A 147 -0.37 3.95 10.79
CA ALA A 147 -0.03 4.90 11.85
C ALA A 147 0.29 6.29 11.29
N GLU A 148 1.04 6.35 10.19
CA GLU A 148 1.36 7.60 9.49
C GLU A 148 0.10 8.29 8.94
N ILE A 149 -0.84 7.55 8.36
CA ILE A 149 -2.14 8.11 7.94
C ILE A 149 -2.90 8.69 9.13
N CYS A 150 -2.92 8.00 10.28
CA CYS A 150 -3.57 8.53 11.47
C CYS A 150 -2.92 9.84 11.94
N LEU A 151 -1.59 9.92 11.92
CA LEU A 151 -0.84 11.14 12.24
C LEU A 151 -1.16 12.28 11.27
N LEU A 152 -1.17 12.00 9.95
CA LEU A 152 -1.51 13.00 8.93
C LEU A 152 -2.94 13.55 9.12
N ARG A 153 -3.89 12.70 9.49
CA ARG A 153 -5.25 13.12 9.82
C ARG A 153 -5.32 14.03 11.04
N ASP A 154 -4.56 13.70 12.07
CA ASP A 154 -4.51 14.55 13.28
C ASP A 154 -3.85 15.91 12.98
N LEU A 155 -2.80 15.95 12.15
CA LEU A 155 -2.16 17.17 11.68
C LEU A 155 -3.10 18.02 10.79
N TYR A 156 -3.81 17.39 9.84
CA TYR A 156 -4.79 18.08 9.00
C TYR A 156 -5.84 18.80 9.84
N ARG A 157 -6.44 18.11 10.80
CA ARG A 157 -7.44 18.70 11.71
C ARG A 157 -6.89 19.85 12.54
N ALA A 158 -5.63 19.76 12.96
CA ALA A 158 -4.98 20.81 13.76
C ALA A 158 -4.61 22.06 12.95
N GLN A 159 -4.38 21.92 11.63
CA GLN A 159 -3.90 23.02 10.78
C GLN A 159 -5.01 23.62 9.89
N VAL A 160 -6.01 22.84 9.52
CA VAL A 160 -7.05 23.22 8.54
C VAL A 160 -8.45 23.22 9.14
N GLY A 161 -8.68 22.43 10.19
CA GLY A 161 -9.93 22.38 10.99
C GLY A 161 -9.82 23.30 12.16
#